data_5e299a77305c2d1a7ab31c4273849994
#
_entry.id   5e299a77305c2d1a7ab31c4273849994
#
_cell.length_a   1.000
_cell.length_b   1.000
_cell.length_c   1.000
_cell.angle_alpha   90.00
_cell.angle_beta   90.00
_cell.angle_gamma   90.00
#
_symmetry.space_group_name_H-M   'P 1'
#
loop_
_entity.id
_entity.type
_entity.pdbx_description
1 polymer ?
#
loop_
_entity_poly.entity_id
_entity_poly.type
_entity_poly.pdbx_seq_one_letter_code
_entity_poly.pdbx_strand_id
1 'polypeptide(L)'
;SFQHVNNVIYFRYFESARIQYFEAVGLMDIVEQLGVGPILGSTSCRYRTPLTYPDTVYVGAKITEMHEKRFTMEYLIVSEQYPETVAEGSGVVICYNYQKNQSTQIPEVVHHAIEKLEGREF
;
A
#
# COMPACT_ATOMS: atom_id res chain seq x y z
N SER A 1 16.90 -10.77 18.84
CA SER A 1 16.89 -9.99 20.04
C SER A 1 15.48 -9.52 20.40
N PHE A 2 15.19 -9.45 21.69
CA PHE A 2 13.88 -9.00 22.18
C PHE A 2 13.62 -7.52 21.89
N GLN A 3 14.65 -6.74 21.58
CA GLN A 3 14.52 -5.33 21.31
C GLN A 3 14.27 -5.03 19.83
N HIS A 4 14.42 -6.02 18.96
CA HIS A 4 14.17 -5.83 17.54
C HIS A 4 12.69 -6.02 17.19
N VAL A 5 12.24 -5.23 16.22
CA VAL A 5 10.87 -5.33 15.71
C VAL A 5 10.69 -6.62 14.92
N ASN A 6 9.62 -7.33 15.20
CA ASN A 6 9.28 -8.56 14.51
C ASN A 6 8.90 -8.28 13.04
N ASN A 7 9.25 -9.19 12.13
CA ASN A 7 8.94 -9.08 10.71
C ASN A 7 7.46 -8.84 10.42
N VAL A 8 6.57 -9.45 11.18
CA VAL A 8 5.12 -9.29 11.04
C VAL A 8 4.71 -7.81 11.18
N ILE A 9 5.42 -7.05 12.02
CA ILE A 9 5.12 -5.62 12.24
C ILE A 9 5.36 -4.81 10.97
N TYR A 10 6.39 -5.13 10.19
CA TYR A 10 6.66 -4.41 8.94
C TYR A 10 5.50 -4.53 7.96
N PHE A 11 4.92 -5.72 7.81
CA PHE A 11 3.75 -5.91 6.95
C PHE A 11 2.52 -5.18 7.49
N ARG A 12 2.37 -5.05 8.80
CA ARG A 12 1.31 -4.23 9.40
C ARG A 12 1.49 -2.75 9.09
N TYR A 13 2.72 -2.27 9.10
CA TYR A 13 3.01 -0.88 8.71
C TYR A 13 2.62 -0.65 7.25
N PHE A 14 2.95 -1.58 6.36
CA PHE A 14 2.56 -1.48 4.95
C PHE A 14 1.04 -1.52 4.79
N GLU A 15 0.36 -2.40 5.51
CA GLU A 15 -1.09 -2.49 5.48
C GLU A 15 -1.74 -1.17 5.92
N SER A 16 -1.27 -0.60 7.01
CA SER A 16 -1.80 0.67 7.51
C SER A 16 -1.62 1.80 6.51
N ALA A 17 -0.44 1.88 5.89
CA ALA A 17 -0.17 2.89 4.87
C ALA A 17 -1.05 2.67 3.63
N ARG A 18 -1.25 1.42 3.22
CA ARG A 18 -2.11 1.06 2.09
C ARG A 18 -3.57 1.45 2.34
N ILE A 19 -4.08 1.17 3.53
CA ILE A 19 -5.45 1.54 3.90
C ILE A 19 -5.63 3.05 3.85
N GLN A 20 -4.70 3.82 4.39
CA GLN A 20 -4.76 5.29 4.31
C GLN A 20 -4.73 5.77 2.86
N TYR A 21 -3.93 5.14 2.03
CA TYR A 21 -3.90 5.47 0.59
C TYR A 21 -5.26 5.20 -0.06
N PHE A 22 -5.86 4.05 0.22
CA PHE A 22 -7.18 3.69 -0.33
C PHE A 22 -8.25 4.67 0.09
N GLU A 23 -8.23 5.12 1.33
CA GLU A 23 -9.15 6.15 1.82
C GLU A 23 -8.96 7.47 1.06
N ALA A 24 -7.71 7.87 0.85
CA ALA A 24 -7.39 9.13 0.16
C ALA A 24 -7.88 9.15 -1.29
N VAL A 25 -7.91 8.02 -1.97
CA VAL A 25 -8.35 7.93 -3.37
C VAL A 25 -9.81 7.47 -3.53
N GLY A 26 -10.54 7.31 -2.44
CA GLY A 26 -11.96 6.97 -2.46
C GLY A 26 -12.28 5.51 -2.78
N LEU A 27 -11.29 4.62 -2.70
CA LEU A 27 -11.50 3.21 -3.05
C LEU A 27 -12.45 2.52 -2.08
N MET A 28 -12.42 2.90 -0.80
CA MET A 28 -13.32 2.30 0.20
C MET A 28 -14.78 2.64 -0.05
N ASP A 29 -15.06 3.86 -0.54
CA ASP A 29 -16.43 4.26 -0.91
C ASP A 29 -16.95 3.44 -2.09
N ILE A 30 -16.08 3.12 -3.04
CA ILE A 30 -16.41 2.30 -4.21
C ILE A 30 -16.82 0.89 -3.79
N VAL A 31 -16.19 0.32 -2.75
CA VAL A 31 -16.58 -0.98 -2.22
C VAL A 31 -18.05 -0.97 -1.80
N GLU A 32 -18.49 0.06 -1.09
CA GLU A 32 -19.86 0.18 -0.64
C GLU A 32 -20.84 0.40 -1.79
N GLN A 33 -20.46 1.20 -2.77
CA GLN A 33 -21.36 1.61 -3.86
C GLN A 33 -21.47 0.57 -4.97
N LEU A 34 -20.37 -0.06 -5.33
CA LEU A 34 -20.29 -0.91 -6.53
C LEU A 34 -19.94 -2.37 -6.24
N GLY A 35 -19.59 -2.70 -5.01
CA GLY A 35 -19.10 -4.06 -4.69
C GLY A 35 -17.76 -4.37 -5.33
N VAL A 36 -16.97 -3.35 -5.65
CA VAL A 36 -15.64 -3.46 -6.25
C VAL A 36 -14.63 -2.97 -5.23
N GLY A 37 -13.61 -3.75 -4.95
CA GLY A 37 -12.61 -3.36 -3.97
C GLY A 37 -11.26 -4.01 -4.20
N PRO A 38 -10.32 -3.72 -3.32
CA PRO A 38 -8.94 -4.19 -3.48
C PRO A 38 -8.75 -5.59 -2.92
N ILE A 39 -7.94 -6.38 -3.61
CA ILE A 39 -7.39 -7.63 -3.09
C ILE A 39 -5.88 -7.55 -3.23
N LEU A 40 -5.16 -7.83 -2.14
CA LEU A 40 -3.72 -7.90 -2.18
C LEU A 40 -3.30 -9.22 -2.84
N GLY A 41 -2.73 -9.12 -4.05
CA GLY A 41 -2.31 -10.28 -4.81
C GLY A 41 -0.93 -10.79 -4.41
N SER A 42 -0.04 -9.87 -4.06
CA SER A 42 1.30 -10.21 -3.60
C SER A 42 1.87 -9.09 -2.75
N THR A 43 2.85 -9.43 -1.93
CA THR A 43 3.56 -8.45 -1.13
C THR A 43 4.99 -8.94 -0.89
N SER A 44 5.91 -7.99 -0.77
CA SER A 44 7.31 -8.29 -0.46
C SER A 44 7.86 -7.21 0.46
N CYS A 45 8.91 -7.57 1.19
CA CYS A 45 9.60 -6.65 2.07
C CYS A 45 11.10 -6.92 2.02
N ARG A 46 11.88 -5.86 1.90
CA ARG A 46 13.33 -5.91 2.01
C ARG A 46 13.74 -5.15 3.27
N TYR A 47 14.38 -5.85 4.18
CA TYR A 47 14.86 -5.27 5.42
C TYR A 47 16.26 -4.71 5.21
N ARG A 48 16.50 -3.47 5.64
CA ARG A 48 17.80 -2.82 5.49
C ARG A 48 18.48 -2.57 6.82
N THR A 49 17.74 -2.04 7.78
CA THR A 49 18.26 -1.69 9.09
C THR A 49 17.29 -2.19 10.14
N PRO A 50 17.74 -2.98 11.12
CA PRO A 50 16.86 -3.44 12.19
C PRO A 50 16.32 -2.27 13.01
N LEU A 51 15.03 -2.32 13.31
CA LEU A 51 14.42 -1.40 14.26
C LEU A 51 14.60 -1.93 15.67
N THR A 52 14.83 -1.03 16.61
CA THR A 52 14.88 -1.35 18.04
C THR A 52 13.93 -0.45 18.79
N TYR A 53 13.33 -0.95 19.85
CA TYR A 53 12.49 -0.14 20.70
C TYR A 53 13.33 0.68 21.69
N PRO A 54 12.90 1.90 22.06
CA PRO A 54 11.80 2.64 21.44
C PRO A 54 12.24 3.38 20.19
N ASP A 55 11.32 3.50 19.21
CA ASP A 55 11.57 4.28 18.00
C ASP A 55 10.23 4.80 17.46
N THR A 56 10.30 5.89 16.73
CA THR A 56 9.19 6.41 15.94
C THR A 56 9.51 6.16 14.48
N VAL A 57 8.58 5.54 13.76
CA VAL A 57 8.75 5.26 12.34
C VAL A 57 7.71 6.02 11.51
N TYR A 58 8.11 6.36 10.31
CA TYR A 58 7.24 6.96 9.31
C TYR A 58 7.12 6.00 8.14
N VAL A 59 5.91 5.75 7.71
CA VAL A 59 5.63 4.82 6.63
C VAL A 59 5.02 5.57 5.47
N GLY A 60 5.65 5.51 4.32
CA GLY A 60 5.15 6.09 3.08
C GLY A 60 4.65 5.02 2.14
N ALA A 61 3.70 5.41 1.28
CA ALA A 61 3.19 4.56 0.21
C ALA A 61 2.99 5.37 -1.04
N LYS A 62 3.27 4.76 -2.19
CA LYS A 62 2.99 5.36 -3.49
C LYS A 62 2.62 4.27 -4.48
N ILE A 63 1.92 4.66 -5.54
CA ILE A 63 1.64 3.77 -6.67
C ILE A 63 2.65 4.08 -7.76
N THR A 64 3.32 3.04 -8.26
CA THR A 64 4.38 3.17 -9.24
C THR A 64 4.00 2.65 -10.62
N GLU A 65 3.03 1.75 -10.70
CA GLU A 65 2.54 1.20 -11.96
C GLU A 65 1.03 1.02 -11.89
N MET A 66 0.35 1.31 -12.99
CA MET A 66 -1.08 1.05 -13.14
C MET A 66 -1.34 0.24 -14.39
N HIS A 67 -2.13 -0.81 -14.23
CA HIS A 67 -2.64 -1.64 -15.31
C HIS A 67 -4.16 -1.56 -15.31
N GLU A 68 -4.81 -2.26 -16.22
CA GLU A 68 -6.27 -2.18 -16.35
C GLU A 68 -7.00 -2.62 -15.09
N LYS A 69 -6.54 -3.71 -14.47
CA LYS A 69 -7.22 -4.35 -13.33
C LYS A 69 -6.40 -4.41 -12.04
N ARG A 70 -5.18 -3.91 -12.06
CA ARG A 70 -4.29 -3.95 -10.90
C ARG A 70 -3.31 -2.79 -10.92
N PHE A 71 -2.74 -2.51 -9.76
CA PHE A 71 -1.67 -1.53 -9.63
C PHE A 71 -0.61 -2.02 -8.65
N THR A 72 0.59 -1.49 -8.80
CA THR A 72 1.71 -1.79 -7.91
C THR A 72 1.91 -0.64 -6.95
N MET A 73 2.00 -0.98 -5.67
CA MET A 73 2.35 -0.03 -4.61
C MET A 73 3.76 -0.32 -4.13
N GLU A 74 4.45 0.75 -3.77
CA GLU A 74 5.74 0.67 -3.07
C GLU A 74 5.62 1.35 -1.72
N TYR A 75 6.29 0.78 -0.73
CA TYR A 75 6.27 1.26 0.65
C TYR A 75 7.68 1.55 1.12
N LEU A 76 7.78 2.51 2.03
CA LEU A 76 9.04 2.89 2.63
C LEU A 76 8.84 3.09 4.13
N ILE A 77 9.72 2.50 4.93
CA ILE A 77 9.76 2.74 6.37
C ILE A 77 11.06 3.45 6.70
N VAL A 78 10.95 4.61 7.34
CA VAL A 78 12.09 5.37 7.82
C VAL A 78 11.98 5.53 9.33
N SER A 79 13.13 5.53 9.99
CA SER A 79 13.24 5.68 11.43
C SER A 79 13.58 7.10 11.77
N GLU A 80 13.00 7.63 12.86
CA GLU A 80 13.42 8.91 13.41
C GLU A 80 14.81 8.84 14.03
N GLN A 81 15.16 7.66 14.56
CA GLN A 81 16.43 7.42 15.24
C GLN A 81 17.61 7.25 14.27
N TYR A 82 17.35 6.65 13.10
CA TYR A 82 18.36 6.36 12.10
C TYR A 82 18.02 7.11 10.82
N PRO A 83 18.99 7.83 10.21
CA PRO A 83 18.72 8.59 8.98
C PRO A 83 18.50 7.71 7.75
N GLU A 84 18.67 6.41 7.89
CA GLU A 84 18.60 5.47 6.78
C GLU A 84 17.21 4.87 6.63
N THR A 85 16.92 4.38 5.43
CA THR A 85 15.73 3.57 5.18
C THR A 85 15.83 2.27 5.99
N VAL A 86 14.78 1.98 6.74
CA VAL A 86 14.72 0.78 7.57
C VAL A 86 14.26 -0.42 6.75
N ALA A 87 13.23 -0.23 5.94
CA ALA A 87 12.69 -1.28 5.09
C ALA A 87 12.02 -0.68 3.87
N GLU A 88 11.97 -1.47 2.82
CA GLU A 88 11.25 -1.17 1.59
C GLU A 88 10.33 -2.33 1.29
N GLY A 89 9.21 -2.06 0.67
CA GLY A 89 8.29 -3.12 0.30
C GLY A 89 7.55 -2.80 -0.97
N SER A 90 6.88 -3.79 -1.50
CA SER A 90 5.98 -3.63 -2.63
C SER A 90 4.79 -4.55 -2.49
N GLY A 91 3.72 -4.21 -3.17
CA GLY A 91 2.54 -5.05 -3.24
C GLY A 91 1.80 -4.82 -4.53
N VAL A 92 1.21 -5.87 -5.06
CA VAL A 92 0.31 -5.79 -6.20
C VAL A 92 -1.11 -5.88 -5.68
N VAL A 93 -1.91 -4.87 -6.00
CA VAL A 93 -3.31 -4.77 -5.60
C VAL A 93 -4.17 -4.99 -6.82
N ILE A 94 -5.09 -5.94 -6.72
CA ILE A 94 -6.01 -6.31 -7.81
C ILE A 94 -7.38 -5.72 -7.48
N CYS A 95 -7.98 -5.06 -8.44
CA CYS A 95 -9.37 -4.62 -8.34
C CYS A 95 -10.29 -5.81 -8.59
N TYR A 96 -11.19 -6.05 -7.64
CA TYR A 96 -12.01 -7.26 -7.64
C TYR A 96 -13.48 -6.92 -7.47
N ASN A 97 -14.30 -7.59 -8.27
CA ASN A 97 -15.76 -7.48 -8.14
C ASN A 97 -16.23 -8.65 -7.28
N TYR A 98 -16.64 -8.34 -6.04
CA TYR A 98 -17.04 -9.34 -5.06
C TYR A 98 -18.37 -10.03 -5.39
N GLN A 99 -19.23 -9.37 -6.15
CA GLN A 99 -20.51 -9.96 -6.57
C GLN A 99 -20.31 -11.00 -7.67
N LYS A 100 -19.39 -10.72 -8.60
CA LYS A 100 -19.10 -11.60 -9.73
C LYS A 100 -17.93 -12.54 -9.47
N ASN A 101 -17.23 -12.40 -8.35
CA ASN A 101 -16.07 -13.20 -7.98
C ASN A 101 -14.99 -13.21 -9.07
N GLN A 102 -14.65 -12.04 -9.59
CA GLN A 102 -13.61 -11.91 -10.62
C GLN A 102 -12.94 -10.54 -10.56
N SER A 103 -11.72 -10.47 -11.09
CA SER A 103 -11.03 -9.20 -11.24
C SER A 103 -11.80 -8.31 -12.20
N THR A 104 -11.68 -7.01 -11.99
CA THR A 104 -12.39 -6.02 -12.78
C THR A 104 -11.52 -4.79 -13.00
N GLN A 105 -11.92 -3.99 -13.96
CA GLN A 105 -11.23 -2.76 -14.29
C GLN A 105 -11.23 -1.80 -13.10
N ILE A 106 -10.11 -1.12 -12.89
CA ILE A 106 -10.02 -0.07 -11.89
C ILE A 106 -11.02 1.03 -12.27
N PRO A 107 -11.94 1.40 -11.36
CA PRO A 107 -12.90 2.46 -11.65
C PRO A 107 -12.19 3.76 -12.03
N GLU A 108 -12.70 4.46 -13.03
CA GLU A 108 -12.07 5.70 -13.52
C GLU A 108 -11.90 6.75 -12.45
N VAL A 109 -12.88 6.88 -11.55
CA VAL A 109 -12.81 7.86 -10.47
C VAL A 109 -11.61 7.58 -9.54
N VAL A 110 -11.30 6.31 -9.31
CA VAL A 110 -10.14 5.90 -8.52
C VAL A 110 -8.85 6.15 -9.31
N HIS A 111 -8.84 5.79 -10.59
CA HIS A 111 -7.70 6.02 -11.47
C HIS A 111 -7.29 7.50 -11.48
N HIS A 112 -8.27 8.39 -11.68
CA HIS A 112 -8.01 9.83 -11.68
C HIS A 112 -7.55 10.35 -10.33
N ALA A 113 -8.11 9.83 -9.23
CA ALA A 113 -7.69 10.22 -7.89
C ALA A 113 -6.24 9.80 -7.62
N ILE A 114 -5.84 8.64 -8.09
CA ILE A 114 -4.45 8.16 -7.99
C ILE A 114 -3.51 9.07 -8.77
N GLU A 115 -3.87 9.39 -10.01
CA GLU A 115 -3.06 10.30 -10.85
C GLU A 115 -2.89 11.66 -10.18
N LYS A 116 -3.96 12.18 -9.60
CA LYS A 116 -3.92 13.46 -8.89
C LYS A 116 -3.02 13.41 -7.67
N LEU A 117 -3.13 12.33 -6.89
CA LEU A 117 -2.34 12.17 -5.67
C LEU A 117 -0.85 11.99 -6.00
N GLU A 118 -0.54 11.21 -7.03
CA GLU A 118 0.84 10.96 -7.43
C GLU A 118 1.44 12.11 -8.27
N GLY A 119 0.61 12.97 -8.80
CA GLY A 119 1.06 14.09 -9.62
C GLY A 119 1.56 13.65 -11.00
N ARG A 120 1.02 12.56 -11.53
CA ARG A 120 1.42 12.03 -12.85
C ARG A 120 0.26 11.28 -13.50
N GLU A 121 0.33 11.14 -14.81
CA GLU A 121 -0.55 10.26 -15.57
C GLU A 121 0.07 8.86 -15.67
N PHE A 122 -0.79 7.87 -15.67
CA PHE A 122 -0.38 6.49 -15.84
C PHE A 122 -0.88 5.88 -17.14
#